data_c785719e4e25773d8c92c9153bc564bf
#
_entry.id   c785719e4e25773d8c92c9153bc564bf
#
_cell.length_a   1.000
_cell.length_b   1.000
_cell.length_c   1.000
_cell.angle_alpha   90.00
_cell.angle_beta   90.00
_cell.angle_gamma   90.00
#
_symmetry.space_group_name_H-M   'P 1'
#
loop_
_entity.id
_entity.type
_entity.pdbx_description
1 polymer ?
#
loop_
_entity_poly.entity_id
_entity_poly.type
_entity_poly.pdbx_seq_one_letter_code
_entity_poly.pdbx_strand_id
1 'polypeptide(L)'
;FMQPLLNAVSFLAALPAAAVNVPHLPAACFVLYYIMLAAMFNNNWFSKTERRYTAAICLTGIIVLAVYKIFTPQPFTVHFMDVGQGDAALVQTTDGHNIIVDCGGLQGNFDTGSRIIVPYLRYLGVDKVDLLALSHGHHDHAGGAAGLARLVKVDKLLLPQEKPSEDVQKLLHYIKPQNILEAAEGSVYTLGKCRVEVLASGKSEGGGNESSVIMRITEPAGSILFTGDADENVELAAAGKIKPADVLKVAHHGSSYSSSPLFLKQAKPRLAVISVGADNRYGHPGRDAVQRLQTAGAKVLRTDKLGAVKVCFDEGRLQWYSYRYDKEFF
;
A
#
# COMPACT_ATOMS: atom_id res chain seq x y z
N PHE A 1 -4.20 36.24 22.80
CA PHE A 1 -3.86 36.28 21.38
C PHE A 1 -4.00 34.90 20.70
N MET A 2 -3.66 33.80 21.37
CA MET A 2 -3.65 32.43 20.79
C MET A 2 -5.07 31.87 20.56
N GLN A 3 -6.00 32.08 21.50
CA GLN A 3 -7.36 31.51 21.42
C GLN A 3 -8.18 32.05 20.22
N PRO A 4 -8.21 33.35 19.90
CA PRO A 4 -8.88 33.84 18.68
C PRO A 4 -8.29 33.26 17.39
N LEU A 5 -6.96 33.09 17.32
CA LEU A 5 -6.30 32.47 16.17
C LEU A 5 -6.69 31.01 16.03
N LEU A 6 -6.69 30.23 17.11
CA LEU A 6 -7.13 28.84 17.11
C LEU A 6 -8.60 28.71 16.70
N ASN A 7 -9.46 29.61 17.19
CA ASN A 7 -10.87 29.60 16.81
C ASN A 7 -11.06 29.94 15.32
N ALA A 8 -10.31 30.91 14.79
CA ALA A 8 -10.35 31.24 13.37
C ALA A 8 -9.86 30.09 12.49
N VAL A 9 -8.75 29.43 12.86
CA VAL A 9 -8.24 28.25 12.15
C VAL A 9 -9.24 27.09 12.20
N SER A 10 -9.84 26.83 13.36
CA SER A 10 -10.86 25.80 13.53
C SER A 10 -12.12 26.10 12.71
N PHE A 11 -12.54 27.35 12.66
CA PHE A 11 -13.66 27.78 11.83
C PHE A 11 -13.36 27.59 10.34
N LEU A 12 -12.19 28.03 9.88
CA LEU A 12 -11.77 27.85 8.47
C LEU A 12 -11.64 26.36 8.10
N ALA A 13 -11.10 25.55 9.02
CA ALA A 13 -10.97 24.10 8.80
C ALA A 13 -12.32 23.36 8.74
N ALA A 14 -13.37 23.93 9.35
CA ALA A 14 -14.72 23.35 9.33
C ALA A 14 -15.55 23.76 8.10
N LEU A 15 -15.05 24.67 7.26
CA LEU A 15 -15.76 25.07 6.06
C LEU A 15 -15.82 23.91 5.03
N PRO A 16 -16.91 23.77 4.27
CA PRO A 16 -16.96 22.84 3.17
C PRO A 16 -15.81 23.09 2.18
N ALA A 17 -15.11 22.05 1.78
CA ALA A 17 -13.93 22.12 0.91
C ALA A 17 -12.73 22.92 1.48
N ALA A 18 -12.64 23.07 2.81
CA ALA A 18 -11.47 23.69 3.46
C ALA A 18 -10.15 22.94 3.15
N ALA A 19 -10.24 21.64 2.88
CA ALA A 19 -9.14 20.84 2.37
C ALA A 19 -9.63 19.99 1.18
N VAL A 20 -8.98 20.13 0.05
CA VAL A 20 -9.21 19.31 -1.15
C VAL A 20 -7.96 18.46 -1.39
N ASN A 21 -8.15 17.15 -1.46
CA ASN A 21 -7.06 16.26 -1.86
C ASN A 21 -6.81 16.45 -3.35
N VAL A 22 -5.66 17.01 -3.69
CA VAL A 22 -5.22 17.13 -5.08
C VAL A 22 -4.22 16.00 -5.32
N PRO A 23 -4.52 15.06 -6.23
CA PRO A 23 -3.57 14.02 -6.61
C PRO A 23 -2.30 14.66 -7.16
N HIS A 24 -1.18 13.96 -7.08
CA HIS A 24 0.09 14.46 -7.62
C HIS A 24 -0.06 14.84 -9.09
N LEU A 25 -0.05 16.15 -9.36
CA LEU A 25 -0.15 16.70 -10.71
C LEU A 25 1.23 16.71 -11.38
N PRO A 26 1.31 16.52 -12.71
CA PRO A 26 2.55 16.70 -13.45
C PRO A 26 3.17 18.09 -13.17
N ALA A 27 4.50 18.15 -13.07
CA ALA A 27 5.20 19.43 -12.83
C ALA A 27 4.81 20.52 -13.85
N ALA A 28 4.47 20.12 -15.08
CA ALA A 28 3.97 21.03 -16.11
C ALA A 28 2.71 21.79 -15.67
N CYS A 29 1.82 21.20 -14.87
CA CYS A 29 0.63 21.89 -14.37
C CYS A 29 1.01 23.06 -13.46
N PHE A 30 2.02 22.90 -12.62
CA PHE A 30 2.51 23.97 -11.76
C PHE A 30 3.17 25.08 -12.58
N VAL A 31 3.96 24.73 -13.59
CA VAL A 31 4.56 25.70 -14.51
C VAL A 31 3.49 26.52 -15.21
N LEU A 32 2.47 25.87 -15.79
CA LEU A 32 1.36 26.53 -16.45
C LEU A 32 0.57 27.42 -15.47
N TYR A 33 0.36 26.96 -14.24
CA TYR A 33 -0.30 27.75 -13.20
C TYR A 33 0.46 29.04 -12.88
N TYR A 34 1.79 28.98 -12.68
CA TYR A 34 2.59 30.17 -12.39
C TYR A 34 2.72 31.12 -13.59
N ILE A 35 2.77 30.58 -14.84
CA ILE A 35 2.71 31.42 -16.05
C ILE A 35 1.38 32.15 -16.10
N MET A 36 0.27 31.48 -15.81
CA MET A 36 -1.05 32.10 -15.76
C MET A 36 -1.12 33.21 -14.73
N LEU A 37 -0.60 32.96 -13.51
CA LEU A 37 -0.56 33.99 -12.46
C LEU A 37 0.29 35.19 -12.88
N ALA A 38 1.49 34.96 -13.41
CA ALA A 38 2.38 36.02 -13.89
C ALA A 38 1.71 36.88 -14.97
N ALA A 39 1.02 36.25 -15.92
CA ALA A 39 0.28 36.96 -16.95
C ALA A 39 -0.89 37.77 -16.37
N MET A 40 -1.62 37.24 -15.38
CA MET A 40 -2.76 37.93 -14.77
C MET A 40 -2.37 39.17 -13.98
N PHE A 41 -1.25 39.12 -13.25
CA PHE A 41 -0.85 40.20 -12.34
C PHE A 41 0.17 41.16 -12.94
N ASN A 42 0.79 40.86 -14.09
CA ASN A 42 1.76 41.78 -14.71
C ASN A 42 1.15 42.62 -15.79
N ASN A 43 0.74 43.84 -15.43
CA ASN A 43 0.12 44.82 -16.34
C ASN A 43 1.11 45.43 -17.36
N ASN A 44 2.42 45.34 -17.12
CA ASN A 44 3.45 45.96 -17.93
C ASN A 44 3.88 45.10 -19.14
N TRP A 45 3.74 43.76 -18.99
CA TRP A 45 4.21 42.82 -20.02
C TRP A 45 3.12 42.32 -20.95
N PHE A 46 1.84 42.39 -20.50
CA PHE A 46 0.73 41.81 -21.24
C PHE A 46 -0.44 42.82 -21.33
N SER A 47 -0.96 43.01 -22.51
CA SER A 47 -2.23 43.70 -22.73
C SER A 47 -3.40 42.91 -22.11
N LYS A 48 -4.53 43.54 -21.89
CA LYS A 48 -5.74 42.91 -21.34
C LYS A 48 -6.19 41.68 -22.18
N THR A 49 -6.01 41.77 -23.48
CA THR A 49 -6.38 40.68 -24.41
C THR A 49 -5.41 39.52 -24.32
N GLU A 50 -4.09 39.77 -24.30
CA GLU A 50 -3.06 38.74 -24.18
C GLU A 50 -3.18 38.00 -22.86
N ARG A 51 -3.45 38.71 -21.75
CA ARG A 51 -3.69 38.05 -20.42
C ARG A 51 -4.84 37.05 -20.48
N ARG A 52 -5.96 37.39 -21.14
CA ARG A 52 -7.10 36.50 -21.29
C ARG A 52 -6.74 35.25 -22.11
N TYR A 53 -6.02 35.41 -23.21
CA TYR A 53 -5.60 34.28 -24.04
C TYR A 53 -4.58 33.40 -23.31
N THR A 54 -3.57 33.98 -22.66
CA THR A 54 -2.58 33.23 -21.90
C THR A 54 -3.26 32.45 -20.79
N ALA A 55 -4.16 33.07 -20.02
CA ALA A 55 -4.90 32.38 -18.97
C ALA A 55 -5.75 31.24 -19.53
N ALA A 56 -6.45 31.45 -20.64
CA ALA A 56 -7.25 30.40 -21.27
C ALA A 56 -6.38 29.22 -21.77
N ILE A 57 -5.26 29.51 -22.43
CA ILE A 57 -4.34 28.47 -22.92
C ILE A 57 -3.76 27.67 -21.75
N CYS A 58 -3.27 28.35 -20.68
CA CYS A 58 -2.71 27.67 -19.52
C CYS A 58 -3.76 26.80 -18.81
N LEU A 59 -4.98 27.32 -18.61
CA LEU A 59 -6.08 26.58 -17.99
C LEU A 59 -6.45 25.35 -18.83
N THR A 60 -6.57 25.51 -20.16
CA THR A 60 -6.83 24.40 -21.07
C THR A 60 -5.71 23.35 -20.99
N GLY A 61 -4.45 23.77 -20.97
CA GLY A 61 -3.31 22.86 -20.82
C GLY A 61 -3.35 22.08 -19.49
N ILE A 62 -3.67 22.73 -18.39
CA ILE A 62 -3.83 22.07 -17.09
C ILE A 62 -4.97 21.05 -17.14
N ILE A 63 -6.12 21.41 -17.70
CA ILE A 63 -7.27 20.50 -17.84
C ILE A 63 -6.89 19.30 -18.72
N VAL A 64 -6.25 19.50 -19.86
CA VAL A 64 -5.82 18.42 -20.76
C VAL A 64 -4.86 17.46 -20.04
N LEU A 65 -3.87 17.98 -19.31
CA LEU A 65 -2.92 17.16 -18.57
C LEU A 65 -3.60 16.39 -17.43
N ALA A 66 -4.54 17.01 -16.72
CA ALA A 66 -5.31 16.35 -15.67
C ALA A 66 -6.20 15.24 -16.24
N VAL A 67 -6.92 15.52 -17.33
CA VAL A 67 -7.75 14.54 -18.03
C VAL A 67 -6.90 13.39 -18.56
N TYR A 68 -5.76 13.68 -19.22
CA TYR A 68 -4.83 12.67 -19.68
C TYR A 68 -4.41 11.73 -18.55
N LYS A 69 -4.01 12.28 -17.38
CA LYS A 69 -3.63 11.49 -16.23
C LYS A 69 -4.77 10.60 -15.71
N ILE A 70 -6.00 11.09 -15.68
CA ILE A 70 -7.18 10.32 -15.23
C ILE A 70 -7.48 9.15 -16.17
N PHE A 71 -7.33 9.34 -17.49
CA PHE A 71 -7.65 8.32 -18.49
C PHE A 71 -6.47 7.43 -18.90
N THR A 72 -5.25 7.73 -18.42
CA THR A 72 -4.10 6.85 -18.67
C THR A 72 -4.24 5.58 -17.82
N PRO A 73 -4.27 4.39 -18.43
CA PRO A 73 -4.31 3.13 -17.69
C PRO A 73 -3.13 3.06 -16.70
N GLN A 74 -3.43 2.70 -15.46
CA GLN A 74 -2.38 2.49 -14.47
C GLN A 74 -1.84 1.08 -14.61
N PRO A 75 -0.52 0.87 -14.49
CA PRO A 75 0.03 -0.48 -14.44
C PRO A 75 -0.43 -1.20 -13.17
N PHE A 76 -0.53 -2.51 -13.22
CA PHE A 76 -0.65 -3.30 -11.99
C PHE A 76 0.59 -3.06 -11.13
N THR A 77 0.39 -2.57 -9.92
CA THR A 77 1.50 -2.07 -9.09
C THR A 77 1.33 -2.52 -7.64
N VAL A 78 2.43 -2.85 -6.98
CA VAL A 78 2.45 -3.04 -5.53
C VAL A 78 3.49 -2.12 -4.90
N HIS A 79 3.10 -1.44 -3.82
CA HIS A 79 3.93 -0.58 -3.02
C HIS A 79 4.12 -1.22 -1.64
N PHE A 80 5.32 -1.66 -1.32
CA PHE A 80 5.69 -2.10 0.02
C PHE A 80 6.18 -0.88 0.79
N MET A 81 5.40 -0.45 1.77
CA MET A 81 5.66 0.78 2.51
C MET A 81 6.70 0.55 3.60
N ASP A 82 7.57 1.53 3.83
CA ASP A 82 8.49 1.52 4.97
C ASP A 82 7.74 2.04 6.21
N VAL A 83 7.18 1.11 6.96
CA VAL A 83 6.47 1.37 8.23
C VAL A 83 7.35 1.08 9.46
N GLY A 84 8.66 0.95 9.26
CA GLY A 84 9.58 0.43 10.26
C GLY A 84 9.45 -1.08 10.41
N GLN A 85 9.43 -1.59 11.66
CA GLN A 85 9.18 -3.01 11.89
C GLN A 85 7.68 -3.26 11.73
N GLY A 86 7.31 -4.06 10.72
CA GLY A 86 5.94 -4.39 10.38
C GLY A 86 5.69 -4.45 8.87
N ASP A 87 4.47 -4.82 8.50
CA ASP A 87 4.03 -4.97 7.13
C ASP A 87 2.96 -3.94 6.75
N ALA A 88 3.12 -3.34 5.60
CA ALA A 88 2.07 -2.57 4.93
C ALA A 88 2.32 -2.56 3.43
N ALA A 89 1.33 -2.93 2.65
CA ALA A 89 1.43 -2.88 1.20
C ALA A 89 0.14 -2.34 0.57
N LEU A 90 0.29 -1.53 -0.49
CA LEU A 90 -0.80 -1.10 -1.36
C LEU A 90 -0.66 -1.80 -2.70
N VAL A 91 -1.69 -2.50 -3.12
CA VAL A 91 -1.80 -3.05 -4.48
C VAL A 91 -2.80 -2.21 -5.26
N GLN A 92 -2.37 -1.67 -6.39
CA GLN A 92 -3.21 -0.91 -7.32
C GLN A 92 -3.44 -1.74 -8.57
N THR A 93 -4.69 -1.95 -8.91
CA THR A 93 -5.10 -2.77 -10.06
C THR A 93 -5.17 -1.93 -11.34
N THR A 94 -5.09 -2.60 -12.49
CA THR A 94 -5.17 -1.91 -13.81
C THR A 94 -6.51 -1.24 -14.07
N ASP A 95 -7.55 -1.63 -13.36
CA ASP A 95 -8.91 -1.09 -13.45
C ASP A 95 -9.28 -0.16 -12.28
N GLY A 96 -8.27 0.27 -11.48
CA GLY A 96 -8.37 1.34 -10.50
C GLY A 96 -8.82 0.93 -9.09
N HIS A 97 -8.87 -0.37 -8.77
CA HIS A 97 -9.10 -0.80 -7.39
C HIS A 97 -7.83 -0.70 -6.53
N ASN A 98 -8.02 -0.41 -5.25
CA ASN A 98 -6.95 -0.26 -4.28
C ASN A 98 -7.12 -1.28 -3.16
N ILE A 99 -6.12 -2.14 -2.97
CA ILE A 99 -6.10 -3.17 -1.93
C ILE A 99 -4.97 -2.84 -0.98
N ILE A 100 -5.27 -2.75 0.31
CA ILE A 100 -4.24 -2.66 1.36
C ILE A 100 -4.09 -4.04 1.98
N VAL A 101 -2.84 -4.49 2.11
CA VAL A 101 -2.49 -5.70 2.84
C VAL A 101 -1.63 -5.29 4.02
N ASP A 102 -2.14 -5.47 5.21
CA ASP A 102 -1.59 -5.04 6.50
C ASP A 102 -1.35 -3.52 6.61
N CYS A 103 -1.16 -3.02 7.82
CA CYS A 103 -1.12 -1.59 8.10
C CYS A 103 0.02 -1.16 9.03
N GLY A 104 1.01 -2.04 9.29
CA GLY A 104 2.05 -1.75 10.27
C GLY A 104 1.48 -1.59 11.68
N GLY A 105 2.21 -0.93 12.55
CA GLY A 105 1.89 -0.82 13.96
C GLY A 105 1.85 0.60 14.51
N LEU A 106 1.69 0.65 15.83
CA LEU A 106 1.86 1.87 16.62
C LEU A 106 3.26 1.86 17.24
N GLN A 107 4.01 2.91 17.08
CA GLN A 107 5.29 3.10 17.77
C GLN A 107 5.13 4.25 18.77
N GLY A 108 4.78 3.91 20.02
CA GLY A 108 4.33 4.91 20.99
C GLY A 108 3.06 5.62 20.52
N ASN A 109 3.13 6.94 20.31
CA ASN A 109 2.02 7.74 19.76
C ASN A 109 2.06 7.88 18.22
N PHE A 110 2.95 7.16 17.53
CA PHE A 110 3.09 7.20 16.09
C PHE A 110 2.29 6.08 15.44
N ASP A 111 1.15 6.41 14.86
CA ASP A 111 0.24 5.53 14.15
C ASP A 111 0.62 5.47 12.66
N THR A 112 1.11 4.32 12.20
CA THR A 112 1.54 4.11 10.80
C THR A 112 0.40 4.29 9.81
N GLY A 113 -0.82 3.85 10.16
CA GLY A 113 -2.00 4.02 9.32
C GLY A 113 -2.29 5.50 9.01
N SER A 114 -2.43 6.31 10.04
CA SER A 114 -2.76 7.73 9.87
C SER A 114 -1.58 8.60 9.43
N ARG A 115 -0.33 8.22 9.74
CA ARG A 115 0.86 9.06 9.52
C ARG A 115 1.74 8.66 8.36
N ILE A 116 1.64 7.42 7.87
CA ILE A 116 2.39 6.94 6.70
C ILE A 116 1.41 6.56 5.59
N ILE A 117 0.48 5.61 5.86
CA ILE A 117 -0.36 5.04 4.80
C ILE A 117 -1.32 6.10 4.24
N VAL A 118 -2.08 6.80 5.09
CA VAL A 118 -3.04 7.80 4.63
C VAL A 118 -2.40 8.96 3.85
N PRO A 119 -1.30 9.59 4.31
CA PRO A 119 -0.60 10.59 3.50
C PRO A 119 -0.11 10.05 2.15
N TYR A 120 0.37 8.80 2.11
CA TYR A 120 0.82 8.18 0.88
C TYR A 120 -0.35 7.92 -0.09
N LEU A 121 -1.49 7.40 0.41
CA LEU A 121 -2.71 7.23 -0.39
C LEU A 121 -3.18 8.56 -0.99
N ARG A 122 -3.20 9.62 -0.18
CA ARG A 122 -3.56 10.98 -0.64
C ARG A 122 -2.61 11.50 -1.72
N TYR A 123 -1.32 11.28 -1.54
CA TYR A 123 -0.30 11.63 -2.55
C TYR A 123 -0.58 10.94 -3.89
N LEU A 124 -0.97 9.66 -3.87
CA LEU A 124 -1.35 8.90 -5.06
C LEU A 124 -2.74 9.26 -5.61
N GLY A 125 -3.53 10.07 -4.88
CA GLY A 125 -4.91 10.40 -5.25
C GLY A 125 -5.90 9.30 -4.91
N VAL A 126 -5.55 8.40 -3.99
CA VAL A 126 -6.40 7.33 -3.51
C VAL A 126 -7.22 7.84 -2.31
N ASP A 127 -8.51 7.94 -2.46
CA ASP A 127 -9.47 8.40 -1.44
C ASP A 127 -10.31 7.26 -0.85
N LYS A 128 -10.19 6.06 -1.42
CA LYS A 128 -10.93 4.86 -1.04
C LYS A 128 -10.07 3.61 -1.15
N VAL A 129 -10.19 2.71 -0.17
CA VAL A 129 -9.65 1.35 -0.17
C VAL A 129 -10.80 0.38 -0.43
N ASP A 130 -10.71 -0.37 -1.54
CA ASP A 130 -11.74 -1.32 -1.93
C ASP A 130 -11.69 -2.58 -1.06
N LEU A 131 -10.49 -3.01 -0.68
CA LEU A 131 -10.26 -4.13 0.23
C LEU A 131 -9.09 -3.83 1.16
N LEU A 132 -9.33 -3.91 2.45
CA LEU A 132 -8.29 -4.03 3.48
C LEU A 132 -8.20 -5.51 3.87
N ALA A 133 -7.05 -6.14 3.67
CA ALA A 133 -6.80 -7.52 4.06
C ALA A 133 -5.77 -7.53 5.20
N LEU A 134 -6.09 -8.15 6.33
CA LEU A 134 -5.15 -8.39 7.40
C LEU A 134 -4.66 -9.83 7.33
N SER A 135 -3.33 -10.01 7.36
CA SER A 135 -2.72 -11.34 7.38
C SER A 135 -2.95 -12.04 8.72
N HIS A 136 -2.83 -11.30 9.82
CA HIS A 136 -3.12 -11.74 11.18
C HIS A 136 -3.24 -10.53 12.13
N GLY A 137 -3.59 -10.78 13.38
CA GLY A 137 -3.94 -9.73 14.35
C GLY A 137 -2.78 -9.13 15.14
N HIS A 138 -1.52 -9.45 14.86
CA HIS A 138 -0.39 -8.83 15.56
C HIS A 138 -0.30 -7.33 15.29
N HIS A 139 0.26 -6.65 16.28
CA HIS A 139 0.33 -5.19 16.32
C HIS A 139 1.08 -4.57 15.12
N ASP A 140 2.15 -5.20 14.67
CA ASP A 140 2.99 -4.76 13.53
C ASP A 140 2.37 -5.06 12.15
N HIS A 141 1.15 -5.62 12.12
CA HIS A 141 0.32 -5.84 10.94
C HIS A 141 -1.03 -5.10 11.03
N ALA A 142 -1.71 -5.20 12.18
CA ALA A 142 -3.05 -4.65 12.38
C ALA A 142 -3.07 -3.28 13.08
N GLY A 143 -1.98 -2.87 13.73
CA GLY A 143 -1.98 -1.72 14.64
C GLY A 143 -2.33 -0.39 13.99
N GLY A 144 -1.95 -0.17 12.72
CA GLY A 144 -2.29 1.04 11.97
C GLY A 144 -3.67 1.02 11.30
N ALA A 145 -4.36 -0.13 11.30
CA ALA A 145 -5.58 -0.32 10.51
C ALA A 145 -6.75 0.58 10.96
N ALA A 146 -6.91 0.78 12.26
CA ALA A 146 -7.94 1.69 12.80
C ALA A 146 -7.67 3.16 12.42
N GLY A 147 -6.39 3.58 12.44
CA GLY A 147 -5.98 4.91 12.00
C GLY A 147 -6.25 5.16 10.51
N LEU A 148 -6.01 4.15 9.68
CA LEU A 148 -6.38 4.16 8.26
C LEU A 148 -7.90 4.29 8.09
N ALA A 149 -8.69 3.36 8.66
CA ALA A 149 -10.13 3.28 8.47
C ALA A 149 -10.91 4.50 9.00
N ARG A 150 -10.34 5.22 9.98
CA ARG A 150 -10.89 6.48 10.48
C ARG A 150 -10.82 7.61 9.44
N LEU A 151 -9.81 7.61 8.57
CA LEU A 151 -9.46 8.74 7.69
C LEU A 151 -9.72 8.45 6.21
N VAL A 152 -9.82 7.18 5.84
CA VAL A 152 -10.06 6.72 4.47
C VAL A 152 -11.18 5.69 4.50
N LYS A 153 -12.09 5.78 3.55
CA LYS A 153 -13.19 4.81 3.42
C LYS A 153 -12.64 3.44 3.04
N VAL A 154 -13.00 2.42 3.81
CA VAL A 154 -12.72 1.01 3.52
C VAL A 154 -14.02 0.31 3.16
N ASP A 155 -14.12 -0.23 1.94
CA ASP A 155 -15.36 -0.85 1.45
C ASP A 155 -15.50 -2.28 1.94
N LYS A 156 -14.43 -3.07 1.98
CA LYS A 156 -14.40 -4.44 2.49
C LYS A 156 -13.19 -4.66 3.39
N LEU A 157 -13.37 -5.50 4.40
CA LEU A 157 -12.33 -5.93 5.32
C LEU A 157 -12.24 -7.46 5.29
N LEU A 158 -11.08 -8.00 4.95
CA LEU A 158 -10.78 -9.44 4.97
C LEU A 158 -9.98 -9.75 6.24
N LEU A 159 -10.52 -10.59 7.10
CA LEU A 159 -9.93 -10.96 8.38
C LEU A 159 -9.57 -12.46 8.44
N PRO A 160 -8.45 -12.81 9.11
CA PRO A 160 -8.14 -14.21 9.43
C PRO A 160 -9.22 -14.83 10.33
N GLN A 161 -9.28 -16.17 10.31
CA GLN A 161 -10.19 -16.95 11.16
C GLN A 161 -9.60 -17.11 12.59
N GLU A 162 -9.44 -15.98 13.27
CA GLU A 162 -8.93 -15.97 14.65
C GLU A 162 -9.78 -15.02 15.52
N LYS A 163 -9.60 -15.13 16.84
CA LYS A 163 -10.21 -14.18 17.77
C LYS A 163 -9.60 -12.78 17.50
N PRO A 164 -10.43 -11.75 17.26
CA PRO A 164 -9.93 -10.41 17.01
C PRO A 164 -9.03 -9.88 18.13
N SER A 165 -7.82 -9.47 17.78
CA SER A 165 -6.90 -8.78 18.69
C SER A 165 -7.47 -7.41 19.11
N GLU A 166 -6.85 -6.76 20.09
CA GLU A 166 -7.27 -5.40 20.52
C GLU A 166 -7.23 -4.40 19.36
N ASP A 167 -6.23 -4.48 18.49
CA ASP A 167 -6.11 -3.58 17.34
C ASP A 167 -7.18 -3.86 16.28
N VAL A 168 -7.48 -5.14 16.04
CA VAL A 168 -8.60 -5.53 15.16
C VAL A 168 -9.94 -5.09 15.76
N GLN A 169 -10.15 -5.20 17.07
CA GLN A 169 -11.37 -4.71 17.74
C GLN A 169 -11.53 -3.20 17.55
N LYS A 170 -10.45 -2.40 17.66
CA LYS A 170 -10.49 -0.96 17.37
C LYS A 170 -10.88 -0.67 15.91
N LEU A 171 -10.34 -1.45 14.97
CA LEU A 171 -10.67 -1.33 13.55
C LEU A 171 -12.16 -1.60 13.28
N LEU A 172 -12.74 -2.62 13.92
CA LEU A 172 -14.14 -3.02 13.73
C LEU A 172 -15.15 -1.92 14.06
N HIS A 173 -14.79 -0.91 14.87
CA HIS A 173 -15.64 0.26 15.13
C HIS A 173 -15.87 1.12 13.87
N TYR A 174 -15.01 1.03 12.87
CA TYR A 174 -15.08 1.81 11.63
C TYR A 174 -15.65 1.03 10.45
N ILE A 175 -15.83 -0.30 10.58
CA ILE A 175 -16.27 -1.18 9.50
C ILE A 175 -17.66 -1.73 9.80
N LYS A 176 -18.56 -1.64 8.82
CA LYS A 176 -19.90 -2.21 8.95
C LYS A 176 -19.82 -3.75 8.91
N PRO A 177 -20.57 -4.48 9.76
CA PRO A 177 -20.49 -5.95 9.83
C PRO A 177 -20.67 -6.65 8.47
N GLN A 178 -21.58 -6.17 7.62
CA GLN A 178 -21.82 -6.75 6.28
C GLN A 178 -20.67 -6.57 5.29
N ASN A 179 -19.66 -5.78 5.64
CA ASN A 179 -18.47 -5.54 4.83
C ASN A 179 -17.27 -6.38 5.28
N ILE A 180 -17.44 -7.18 6.32
CA ILE A 180 -16.39 -8.07 6.84
C ILE A 180 -16.48 -9.37 6.07
N LEU A 181 -15.32 -9.79 5.54
CA LEU A 181 -15.09 -11.03 4.83
C LEU A 181 -14.16 -11.90 5.68
N GLU A 182 -14.37 -13.20 5.64
CA GLU A 182 -13.54 -14.15 6.38
C GLU A 182 -12.50 -14.76 5.44
N ALA A 183 -11.22 -14.70 5.84
CA ALA A 183 -10.14 -15.31 5.08
C ALA A 183 -10.11 -16.83 5.27
N ALA A 184 -11.17 -17.51 4.83
CA ALA A 184 -11.23 -18.95 4.85
C ALA A 184 -10.36 -19.54 3.72
N GLU A 185 -9.66 -20.63 4.01
CA GLU A 185 -8.86 -21.33 3.01
C GLU A 185 -9.69 -21.71 1.80
N GLY A 186 -9.16 -21.46 0.60
CA GLY A 186 -9.83 -21.67 -0.68
C GLY A 186 -10.80 -20.56 -1.11
N SER A 187 -11.03 -19.57 -0.24
CA SER A 187 -11.88 -18.42 -0.62
C SER A 187 -11.22 -17.59 -1.72
N VAL A 188 -12.06 -17.07 -2.61
CA VAL A 188 -11.65 -16.21 -3.73
C VAL A 188 -12.52 -14.97 -3.76
N TYR A 189 -11.90 -13.82 -3.74
CA TYR A 189 -12.55 -12.51 -3.83
C TYR A 189 -12.11 -11.83 -5.12
N THR A 190 -13.06 -11.29 -5.88
CA THR A 190 -12.78 -10.64 -7.16
C THR A 190 -13.05 -9.15 -7.07
N LEU A 191 -12.10 -8.35 -7.53
CA LEU A 191 -12.18 -6.90 -7.67
C LEU A 191 -11.83 -6.56 -9.13
N GLY A 192 -12.84 -6.38 -9.95
CA GLY A 192 -12.65 -6.23 -11.39
C GLY A 192 -11.89 -7.41 -12.01
N LYS A 193 -10.70 -7.14 -12.57
CA LYS A 193 -9.81 -8.18 -13.14
C LYS A 193 -8.92 -8.88 -12.11
N CYS A 194 -8.86 -8.32 -10.93
CA CYS A 194 -7.99 -8.81 -9.86
C CYS A 194 -8.67 -9.92 -9.05
N ARG A 195 -7.92 -10.99 -8.75
CA ARG A 195 -8.33 -12.10 -7.87
C ARG A 195 -7.47 -12.11 -6.62
N VAL A 196 -8.10 -12.17 -5.48
CA VAL A 196 -7.49 -12.40 -4.17
C VAL A 196 -7.88 -13.81 -3.72
N GLU A 197 -6.93 -14.73 -3.73
CA GLU A 197 -7.10 -16.14 -3.35
C GLU A 197 -6.46 -16.39 -1.98
N VAL A 198 -7.20 -16.93 -1.03
CA VAL A 198 -6.69 -17.39 0.26
C VAL A 198 -6.20 -18.83 0.09
N LEU A 199 -4.89 -19.01 0.13
CA LEU A 199 -4.25 -20.32 -0.10
C LEU A 199 -4.12 -21.14 1.19
N ALA A 200 -3.88 -20.48 2.31
CA ALA A 200 -3.93 -21.03 3.66
C ALA A 200 -4.37 -19.95 4.63
N SER A 201 -5.07 -20.36 5.64
CA SER A 201 -5.40 -19.54 6.81
C SER A 201 -5.10 -20.40 8.04
N GLY A 202 -4.11 -20.01 8.79
CA GLY A 202 -3.78 -20.71 10.02
C GLY A 202 -4.96 -20.68 10.98
N LYS A 203 -5.12 -21.75 11.78
CA LYS A 203 -6.17 -21.85 12.79
C LYS A 203 -5.49 -21.92 14.14
N SER A 204 -5.40 -20.80 14.83
CA SER A 204 -4.91 -20.75 16.20
C SER A 204 -5.96 -20.08 17.08
N GLU A 205 -6.41 -20.79 18.13
CA GLU A 205 -7.31 -20.20 19.14
C GLU A 205 -6.63 -19.06 19.90
N GLY A 206 -5.30 -19.04 19.93
CA GLY A 206 -4.48 -18.02 20.58
C GLY A 206 -4.15 -16.81 19.71
N GLY A 207 -4.43 -16.88 18.40
CA GLY A 207 -3.97 -15.87 17.45
C GLY A 207 -2.46 -15.93 17.21
N GLY A 208 -1.91 -15.00 16.45
CA GLY A 208 -0.49 -14.84 16.23
C GLY A 208 0.01 -15.35 14.88
N ASN A 209 1.31 -15.62 14.77
CA ASN A 209 1.95 -15.99 13.51
C ASN A 209 1.34 -17.26 12.88
N GLU A 210 0.91 -18.19 13.73
CA GLU A 210 0.23 -19.43 13.33
C GLU A 210 -1.15 -19.17 12.67
N SER A 211 -1.74 -18.00 12.89
CA SER A 211 -3.00 -17.57 12.24
C SER A 211 -2.80 -16.88 10.91
N SER A 212 -1.55 -16.69 10.49
CA SER A 212 -1.23 -15.94 9.27
C SER A 212 -1.94 -16.49 8.03
N VAL A 213 -2.50 -15.56 7.27
CA VAL A 213 -3.14 -15.84 5.99
C VAL A 213 -2.09 -15.77 4.89
N ILE A 214 -1.92 -16.87 4.14
CA ILE A 214 -1.19 -16.84 2.88
C ILE A 214 -2.20 -16.52 1.79
N MET A 215 -2.03 -15.39 1.12
CA MET A 215 -2.92 -14.96 0.04
C MET A 215 -2.15 -14.65 -1.24
N ARG A 216 -2.76 -14.95 -2.37
CA ARG A 216 -2.26 -14.64 -3.70
C ARG A 216 -3.15 -13.60 -4.35
N ILE A 217 -2.56 -12.50 -4.78
CA ILE A 217 -3.23 -11.47 -5.57
C ILE A 217 -2.75 -11.60 -7.01
N THR A 218 -3.68 -11.73 -7.95
CA THR A 218 -3.37 -12.02 -9.35
C THR A 218 -4.17 -11.13 -10.27
N GLU A 219 -3.49 -10.58 -11.26
CA GLU A 219 -4.06 -9.95 -12.45
C GLU A 219 -3.47 -10.56 -13.72
N PRO A 220 -4.03 -10.31 -14.92
CA PRO A 220 -3.43 -10.74 -16.17
C PRO A 220 -1.97 -10.27 -16.33
N ALA A 221 -1.60 -9.14 -15.73
CA ALA A 221 -0.26 -8.57 -15.79
C ALA A 221 0.77 -9.29 -14.89
N GLY A 222 0.33 -9.97 -13.81
CA GLY A 222 1.24 -10.63 -12.88
C GLY A 222 0.60 -11.09 -11.58
N SER A 223 1.44 -11.55 -10.66
CA SER A 223 1.01 -12.15 -9.41
C SER A 223 1.92 -11.81 -8.23
N ILE A 224 1.28 -11.62 -7.08
CA ILE A 224 1.94 -11.29 -5.82
C ILE A 224 1.47 -12.31 -4.77
N LEU A 225 2.41 -12.87 -4.02
CA LEU A 225 2.16 -13.77 -2.91
C LEU A 225 2.48 -13.05 -1.59
N PHE A 226 1.47 -12.88 -0.75
CA PHE A 226 1.58 -12.36 0.61
C PHE A 226 1.52 -13.51 1.60
N THR A 227 2.41 -13.52 2.57
CA THR A 227 2.58 -14.64 3.49
C THR A 227 2.41 -14.25 4.96
N GLY A 228 2.14 -12.97 5.24
CA GLY A 228 2.11 -12.46 6.60
C GLY A 228 3.37 -12.88 7.38
N ASP A 229 3.16 -13.39 8.56
CA ASP A 229 4.23 -13.95 9.42
C ASP A 229 4.20 -15.49 9.49
N ALA A 230 3.71 -16.12 8.41
CA ALA A 230 3.65 -17.57 8.31
C ALA A 230 4.99 -18.23 8.69
N ASP A 231 4.93 -19.20 9.56
CA ASP A 231 6.03 -20.10 9.86
C ASP A 231 6.02 -21.31 8.90
N GLU A 232 6.98 -22.21 9.06
CA GLU A 232 7.08 -23.42 8.25
C GLU A 232 5.82 -24.29 8.29
N ASN A 233 5.08 -24.33 9.42
CA ASN A 233 3.86 -25.14 9.53
C ASN A 233 2.74 -24.57 8.66
N VAL A 234 2.55 -23.24 8.67
CA VAL A 234 1.56 -22.57 7.82
C VAL A 234 1.95 -22.69 6.34
N GLU A 235 3.25 -22.58 6.03
CA GLU A 235 3.76 -22.82 4.67
C GLU A 235 3.51 -24.25 4.19
N LEU A 236 3.69 -25.26 5.07
CA LEU A 236 3.40 -26.65 4.77
C LEU A 236 1.90 -26.91 4.55
N ALA A 237 1.03 -26.25 5.32
CA ALA A 237 -0.43 -26.33 5.12
C ALA A 237 -0.86 -25.76 3.75
N ALA A 238 -0.11 -24.79 3.25
CA ALA A 238 -0.30 -24.23 1.91
C ALA A 238 0.33 -25.07 0.79
N ALA A 239 1.14 -26.09 1.15
CA ALA A 239 1.84 -26.93 0.16
C ALA A 239 0.85 -27.59 -0.82
N GLY A 240 1.22 -27.59 -2.10
CA GLY A 240 0.35 -28.08 -3.19
C GLY A 240 -0.66 -27.05 -3.71
N LYS A 241 -0.92 -25.95 -3.00
CA LYS A 241 -1.77 -24.83 -3.44
C LYS A 241 -0.93 -23.65 -3.93
N ILE A 242 0.34 -23.56 -3.48
CA ILE A 242 1.28 -22.52 -3.91
C ILE A 242 1.58 -22.70 -5.40
N LYS A 243 1.36 -21.64 -6.15
CA LYS A 243 1.73 -21.55 -7.56
C LYS A 243 2.85 -20.52 -7.71
N PRO A 244 3.67 -20.60 -8.77
CA PRO A 244 4.68 -19.58 -9.04
C PRO A 244 4.10 -18.16 -8.98
N ALA A 245 4.80 -17.26 -8.33
CA ALA A 245 4.42 -15.86 -8.20
C ALA A 245 5.59 -14.96 -8.60
N ASP A 246 5.29 -13.84 -9.26
CA ASP A 246 6.33 -12.90 -9.69
C ASP A 246 6.98 -12.21 -8.50
N VAL A 247 6.18 -11.83 -7.53
CA VAL A 247 6.62 -11.12 -6.31
C VAL A 247 6.19 -11.90 -5.08
N LEU A 248 7.11 -12.08 -4.16
CA LEU A 248 6.87 -12.62 -2.82
C LEU A 248 7.06 -11.51 -1.79
N LYS A 249 6.03 -11.21 -0.97
CA LYS A 249 6.24 -10.57 0.32
C LYS A 249 6.72 -11.65 1.28
N VAL A 250 7.97 -11.53 1.71
CA VAL A 250 8.66 -12.55 2.52
C VAL A 250 8.04 -12.63 3.92
N ALA A 251 7.80 -13.86 4.37
CA ALA A 251 7.16 -14.13 5.64
C ALA A 251 7.99 -13.65 6.82
N HIS A 252 7.31 -13.16 7.85
CA HIS A 252 7.84 -12.86 9.18
C HIS A 252 9.11 -12.01 9.12
N HIS A 253 9.07 -10.95 8.31
CA HIS A 253 10.16 -9.98 8.13
C HIS A 253 11.52 -10.63 7.77
N GLY A 254 11.48 -11.81 7.16
CA GLY A 254 12.68 -12.59 6.85
C GLY A 254 13.22 -13.38 8.04
N SER A 255 12.37 -13.86 8.94
CA SER A 255 12.74 -14.77 10.01
C SER A 255 13.46 -16.02 9.48
N SER A 256 14.43 -16.53 10.22
CA SER A 256 15.12 -17.78 9.88
C SER A 256 14.20 -19.01 9.88
N TYR A 257 13.05 -18.92 10.53
CA TYR A 257 12.06 -20.00 10.65
C TYR A 257 10.94 -19.96 9.60
N SER A 258 11.05 -19.07 8.61
CA SER A 258 10.09 -18.90 7.54
C SER A 258 10.77 -19.00 6.17
N SER A 259 9.99 -19.03 5.10
CA SER A 259 10.48 -19.16 3.72
C SER A 259 11.27 -20.45 3.53
N SER A 260 10.64 -21.58 3.84
CA SER A 260 11.23 -22.92 3.75
C SER A 260 11.64 -23.25 2.31
N PRO A 261 12.65 -24.12 2.10
CA PRO A 261 13.08 -24.52 0.75
C PRO A 261 11.95 -25.14 -0.09
N LEU A 262 11.04 -25.89 0.55
CA LEU A 262 9.89 -26.50 -0.13
C LEU A 262 8.91 -25.44 -0.62
N PHE A 263 8.59 -24.46 0.23
CA PHE A 263 7.73 -23.33 -0.11
C PHE A 263 8.34 -22.52 -1.29
N LEU A 264 9.61 -22.15 -1.20
CA LEU A 264 10.30 -21.38 -2.23
C LEU A 264 10.41 -22.14 -3.57
N LYS A 265 10.58 -23.46 -3.53
CA LYS A 265 10.58 -24.31 -4.71
C LYS A 265 9.25 -24.26 -5.45
N GLN A 266 8.12 -24.08 -4.76
CA GLN A 266 6.80 -23.94 -5.36
C GLN A 266 6.52 -22.51 -5.79
N ALA A 267 6.80 -21.53 -4.91
CA ALA A 267 6.54 -20.11 -5.14
C ALA A 267 7.39 -19.50 -6.28
N LYS A 268 8.63 -19.96 -6.44
CA LYS A 268 9.60 -19.53 -7.48
C LYS A 268 9.60 -18.01 -7.73
N PRO A 269 9.73 -17.18 -6.69
CA PRO A 269 9.60 -15.74 -6.87
C PRO A 269 10.74 -15.16 -7.71
N ARG A 270 10.42 -14.20 -8.56
CA ARG A 270 11.42 -13.38 -9.28
C ARG A 270 11.96 -12.27 -8.38
N LEU A 271 11.06 -11.64 -7.61
CA LEU A 271 11.40 -10.67 -6.57
C LEU A 271 10.91 -11.16 -5.21
N ALA A 272 11.72 -10.99 -4.18
CA ALA A 272 11.37 -11.24 -2.80
C ALA A 272 11.55 -9.94 -2.00
N VAL A 273 10.46 -9.39 -1.47
CA VAL A 273 10.48 -8.14 -0.70
C VAL A 273 10.37 -8.45 0.78
N ILE A 274 11.34 -7.98 1.54
CA ILE A 274 11.36 -8.10 2.99
C ILE A 274 11.00 -6.73 3.57
N SER A 275 9.81 -6.61 4.16
CA SER A 275 9.44 -5.46 4.98
C SER A 275 10.05 -5.65 6.36
N VAL A 276 10.94 -4.78 6.76
CA VAL A 276 11.68 -4.91 8.03
C VAL A 276 12.21 -3.54 8.45
N GLY A 277 12.18 -3.27 9.75
CA GLY A 277 12.71 -2.02 10.30
C GLY A 277 14.23 -2.03 10.37
N ALA A 278 14.85 -0.86 10.15
CA ALA A 278 16.25 -0.66 10.44
C ALA A 278 16.50 -0.83 11.94
N ASP A 279 17.61 -1.43 12.30
CA ASP A 279 18.05 -1.64 13.70
C ASP A 279 16.98 -2.37 14.58
N ASN A 280 16.19 -3.26 13.94
CA ASN A 280 15.17 -4.02 14.67
C ASN A 280 15.80 -4.97 15.71
N ARG A 281 15.16 -5.09 16.88
CA ARG A 281 15.62 -5.91 17.99
C ARG A 281 15.55 -7.43 17.76
N TYR A 282 14.89 -7.86 16.67
CA TYR A 282 14.68 -9.27 16.37
C TYR A 282 15.81 -9.89 15.55
N GLY A 283 16.74 -9.08 15.06
CA GLY A 283 17.83 -9.52 14.20
C GLY A 283 17.36 -9.93 12.79
N HIS A 284 16.17 -9.46 12.38
CA HIS A 284 15.65 -9.72 11.03
C HIS A 284 16.27 -8.77 9.98
N PRO A 285 16.40 -9.24 8.74
CA PRO A 285 16.20 -10.62 8.30
C PRO A 285 17.36 -11.53 8.71
N GLY A 286 17.04 -12.77 9.01
CA GLY A 286 18.05 -13.80 9.26
C GLY A 286 18.89 -14.09 8.01
N ARG A 287 20.19 -14.34 8.21
CA ARG A 287 21.12 -14.64 7.10
C ARG A 287 20.66 -15.85 6.28
N ASP A 288 20.20 -16.89 6.96
CA ASP A 288 19.74 -18.13 6.33
C ASP A 288 18.49 -17.90 5.46
N ALA A 289 17.56 -17.07 5.92
CA ALA A 289 16.38 -16.71 5.14
C ALA A 289 16.76 -15.97 3.83
N VAL A 290 17.65 -14.99 3.94
CA VAL A 290 18.15 -14.26 2.76
C VAL A 290 18.88 -15.20 1.80
N GLN A 291 19.71 -16.11 2.31
CA GLN A 291 20.42 -17.10 1.50
C GLN A 291 19.46 -18.05 0.80
N ARG A 292 18.41 -18.55 1.47
CA ARG A 292 17.38 -19.41 0.86
C ARG A 292 16.67 -18.72 -0.29
N LEU A 293 16.27 -17.43 -0.11
CA LEU A 293 15.65 -16.63 -1.15
C LEU A 293 16.55 -16.45 -2.37
N GLN A 294 17.83 -16.13 -2.15
CA GLN A 294 18.82 -15.99 -3.22
C GLN A 294 19.09 -17.32 -3.94
N THR A 295 19.18 -18.43 -3.21
CA THR A 295 19.35 -19.77 -3.77
C THR A 295 18.13 -20.18 -4.59
N ALA A 296 16.94 -19.74 -4.23
CA ALA A 296 15.72 -19.92 -5.03
C ALA A 296 15.67 -19.05 -6.30
N GLY A 297 16.68 -18.21 -6.54
CA GLY A 297 16.79 -17.34 -7.72
C GLY A 297 16.10 -15.99 -7.58
N ALA A 298 15.57 -15.65 -6.40
CA ALA A 298 14.88 -14.38 -6.18
C ALA A 298 15.87 -13.22 -6.01
N LYS A 299 15.57 -12.08 -6.62
CA LYS A 299 16.19 -10.80 -6.24
C LYS A 299 15.59 -10.31 -4.94
N VAL A 300 16.40 -10.18 -3.90
CA VAL A 300 15.95 -9.75 -2.57
C VAL A 300 16.01 -8.23 -2.44
N LEU A 301 14.88 -7.61 -2.10
CA LEU A 301 14.74 -6.19 -1.81
C LEU A 301 14.36 -6.05 -0.32
N ARG A 302 14.86 -5.01 0.38
CA ARG A 302 14.65 -4.83 1.82
C ARG A 302 14.27 -3.39 2.12
N THR A 303 13.20 -3.16 2.88
CA THR A 303 12.74 -1.79 3.22
C THR A 303 13.69 -1.05 4.15
N ASP A 304 14.40 -1.73 5.05
CA ASP A 304 15.41 -1.10 5.92
C ASP A 304 16.58 -0.48 5.16
N LYS A 305 16.87 -0.97 3.95
CA LYS A 305 17.95 -0.48 3.09
C LYS A 305 17.44 0.48 2.01
N LEU A 306 16.31 0.17 1.42
CA LEU A 306 15.79 0.84 0.22
C LEU A 306 14.74 1.90 0.53
N GLY A 307 14.21 1.94 1.77
CA GLY A 307 12.96 2.62 2.08
C GLY A 307 11.78 1.87 1.47
N ALA A 308 10.69 2.54 1.19
CA ALA A 308 9.58 1.91 0.49
C ALA A 308 10.01 1.38 -0.89
N VAL A 309 9.41 0.28 -1.32
CA VAL A 309 9.68 -0.38 -2.61
C VAL A 309 8.40 -0.42 -3.44
N LYS A 310 8.44 0.12 -4.66
CA LYS A 310 7.36 0.04 -5.65
C LYS A 310 7.73 -0.98 -6.71
N VAL A 311 6.83 -1.90 -7.02
CA VAL A 311 6.99 -2.88 -8.10
C VAL A 311 5.86 -2.69 -9.09
N CYS A 312 6.21 -2.48 -10.36
CA CYS A 312 5.26 -2.30 -11.47
C CYS A 312 5.34 -3.50 -12.42
N PHE A 313 4.16 -3.97 -12.83
CA PHE A 313 4.01 -4.99 -13.85
C PHE A 313 3.57 -4.29 -15.15
N ASP A 314 4.52 -4.12 -16.06
CA ASP A 314 4.30 -3.42 -17.31
C ASP A 314 4.67 -4.30 -18.49
N GLU A 315 3.70 -4.59 -19.37
CA GLU A 315 3.87 -5.39 -20.60
C GLU A 315 4.68 -6.69 -20.40
N GLY A 316 4.44 -7.41 -19.29
CA GLY A 316 5.16 -8.64 -18.93
C GLY A 316 6.56 -8.40 -18.34
N ARG A 317 6.96 -7.16 -18.18
CA ARG A 317 8.20 -6.76 -17.50
C ARG A 317 7.90 -6.45 -16.03
N LEU A 318 8.80 -6.85 -15.17
CA LEU A 318 8.77 -6.55 -13.75
C LEU A 318 9.82 -5.49 -13.47
N GLN A 319 9.37 -4.28 -13.20
CA GLN A 319 10.21 -3.14 -12.83
C GLN A 319 10.04 -2.85 -11.34
N TRP A 320 11.09 -2.40 -10.69
CA TRP A 320 11.02 -1.99 -9.29
C TRP A 320 11.80 -0.69 -9.06
N TYR A 321 11.33 0.09 -8.11
CA TYR A 321 11.88 1.37 -7.72
C TYR A 321 11.94 1.45 -6.21
N SER A 322 12.96 2.14 -5.68
CA SER A 322 13.16 2.35 -4.26
C SER A 322 13.01 3.82 -3.90
N TYR A 323 12.40 4.11 -2.77
CA TYR A 323 12.21 5.47 -2.28
C TYR A 323 13.54 6.22 -2.09
N ARG A 324 14.59 5.53 -1.65
CA ARG A 324 15.87 6.17 -1.32
C ARG A 324 16.75 6.47 -2.53
N TYR A 325 16.60 5.73 -3.62
CA TYR A 325 17.59 5.78 -4.72
C TYR A 325 17.01 6.11 -6.08
N ASP A 326 15.71 5.95 -6.27
CA ASP A 326 15.09 6.10 -7.59
C ASP A 326 14.16 7.30 -7.64
N LYS A 327 14.41 8.25 -8.57
CA LYS A 327 13.55 9.41 -8.79
C LYS A 327 12.18 9.02 -9.37
N GLU A 328 12.11 7.91 -10.09
CA GLU A 328 10.89 7.37 -10.67
C GLU A 328 9.98 6.64 -9.65
N PHE A 329 10.36 6.62 -8.39
CA PHE A 329 9.50 6.07 -7.34
C PHE A 329 8.16 6.82 -7.25
N PHE A 330 8.19 8.12 -7.50
CA PHE A 330 7.04 9.00 -7.40
C PHE A 330 6.26 9.15 -8.75
#